data_6813981117be7a0076485d7d9454e712
#
_entry.id   6813981117be7a0076485d7d9454e712
#
_cell.length_a   1.000
_cell.length_b   1.000
_cell.length_c   1.000
_cell.angle_alpha   90.00
_cell.angle_beta   90.00
_cell.angle_gamma   90.00
#
_symmetry.space_group_name_H-M   'P 1'
#
loop_
_entity.id
_entity.type
_entity.pdbx_description
1 polymer ?
#
loop_
_entity_poly.entity_id
_entity_poly.type
_entity_poly.pdbx_seq_one_letter_code
_entity_poly.pdbx_strand_id
1 'polypeptide(L)'
;YSDDECRERYIEHFTARHDALEELRAFLPGIFAKTLLHAFYFMKPKDSEKLMDLLLQTSFEDSLPFFYPLRFVLASLGNPLLESVHLDASMFTYLSPKKMSAIGLPYDLGTFASFLNGFSQLSDFKTTGDYAGMCQVLTRVCRLLSEQIGLLNKEVTDRFGKNPNQLPFVWHIQAGRPQVYYNVAVSIIADVRKGVYKNQEFLPTPATLAEKYGVSLISIRRTIALLNSVGMTETINGCGTRISLYRKPLESLDLSSPGTRKSLIFYLMGLQLVTINVRTVAQESFNAITPERIEEIIRLYEQETQSRNYLYTHGQILKTVFYSHKNSEIRAIFSPLIHIMSWGIPLSYLGDSDMDAKGEELDLLISLLKSGDKEGFARQLEMNSWNILIRKRQKLMDAGLTDAETIRIPALEILNLASDSIHFNSH
;
A
#
# COMPACT_ATOMS: atom_id res chain seq x y z
N TYR A 1 22.06 22.14 -22.91
CA TYR A 1 20.84 22.25 -23.70
C TYR A 1 20.53 23.72 -23.92
N SER A 2 20.01 24.06 -25.09
CA SER A 2 19.45 25.39 -25.34
C SER A 2 18.15 25.59 -24.55
N ASP A 3 17.73 26.86 -24.36
CA ASP A 3 16.47 27.15 -23.66
C ASP A 3 15.27 26.53 -24.40
N ASP A 4 15.31 26.49 -25.75
CA ASP A 4 14.28 25.85 -26.55
C ASP A 4 14.22 24.33 -26.37
N GLU A 5 15.36 23.64 -26.33
CA GLU A 5 15.40 22.20 -26.06
C GLU A 5 14.89 21.87 -24.65
N CYS A 6 15.18 22.70 -23.67
CA CYS A 6 14.65 22.56 -22.32
C CYS A 6 13.12 22.74 -22.31
N ARG A 7 12.62 23.73 -23.04
CA ARG A 7 11.18 24.02 -23.17
C ARG A 7 10.43 22.85 -23.81
N GLU A 8 10.92 22.32 -24.92
CA GLU A 8 10.32 21.16 -25.60
C GLU A 8 10.24 19.94 -24.71
N ARG A 9 11.31 19.62 -23.96
CA ARG A 9 11.33 18.53 -22.99
C ARG A 9 10.34 18.72 -21.85
N TYR A 10 10.11 19.95 -21.39
CA TYR A 10 9.12 20.21 -20.36
C TYR A 10 7.70 20.03 -20.89
N ILE A 11 7.42 20.48 -22.13
CA ILE A 11 6.14 20.25 -22.78
C ILE A 11 5.88 18.75 -22.94
N GLU A 12 6.86 17.99 -23.46
CA GLU A 12 6.77 16.54 -23.59
C GLU A 12 6.52 15.87 -22.22
N HIS A 13 7.28 16.27 -21.18
CA HIS A 13 7.15 15.74 -19.84
C HIS A 13 5.74 15.89 -19.26
N PHE A 14 5.09 17.03 -19.49
CA PHE A 14 3.74 17.26 -18.96
C PHE A 14 2.67 16.62 -19.85
N THR A 15 2.75 16.75 -21.16
CA THR A 15 1.76 16.21 -22.10
C THR A 15 1.73 14.67 -22.13
N ALA A 16 2.88 14.02 -21.90
CA ALA A 16 2.99 12.56 -21.83
C ALA A 16 2.43 11.96 -20.52
N ARG A 17 2.15 12.79 -19.50
CA ARG A 17 1.64 12.33 -18.20
C ARG A 17 0.19 12.70 -17.94
N HIS A 18 -0.48 13.26 -18.94
CA HIS A 18 -1.81 13.83 -18.77
C HIS A 18 -2.79 12.87 -18.09
N ASP A 19 -2.93 11.64 -18.63
CA ASP A 19 -3.91 10.67 -18.13
C ASP A 19 -3.58 10.21 -16.70
N ALA A 20 -2.31 9.90 -16.46
CA ALA A 20 -1.88 9.48 -15.13
C ALA A 20 -1.97 10.61 -14.10
N LEU A 21 -1.75 11.87 -14.48
CA LEU A 21 -1.96 13.02 -13.59
C LEU A 21 -3.44 13.19 -13.23
N GLU A 22 -4.37 13.04 -14.19
CA GLU A 22 -5.81 13.12 -13.94
C GLU A 22 -6.27 12.02 -12.98
N GLU A 23 -5.79 10.80 -13.12
CA GLU A 23 -6.16 9.71 -12.24
C GLU A 23 -5.44 9.80 -10.88
N LEU A 24 -4.14 10.09 -10.87
CA LEU A 24 -3.34 10.07 -9.63
C LEU A 24 -3.64 11.26 -8.71
N ARG A 25 -4.09 12.42 -9.25
CA ARG A 25 -4.45 13.55 -8.39
C ARG A 25 -5.57 13.21 -7.40
N ALA A 26 -6.44 12.23 -7.72
CA ALA A 26 -7.45 11.73 -6.79
C ALA A 26 -6.85 11.03 -5.56
N PHE A 27 -5.61 10.55 -5.63
CA PHE A 27 -4.86 9.99 -4.51
C PHE A 27 -4.68 10.99 -3.35
N LEU A 28 -4.54 12.28 -3.66
CA LEU A 28 -4.22 13.30 -2.66
C LEU A 28 -5.29 13.45 -1.58
N PRO A 29 -6.58 13.74 -1.87
CA PRO A 29 -7.57 13.92 -0.83
C PRO A 29 -8.00 12.58 -0.17
N GLY A 30 -7.99 11.48 -0.90
CA GLY A 30 -8.50 10.20 -0.41
C GLY A 30 -7.49 9.41 0.42
N ILE A 31 -6.28 9.27 -0.06
CA ILE A 31 -5.25 8.36 0.49
C ILE A 31 -4.15 9.13 1.20
N PHE A 32 -3.62 10.18 0.56
CA PHE A 32 -2.51 10.97 1.08
C PHE A 32 -2.88 11.71 2.36
N ALA A 33 -4.03 12.38 2.40
CA ALA A 33 -4.51 13.10 3.59
C ALA A 33 -4.66 12.17 4.79
N LYS A 34 -5.22 10.96 4.60
CA LYS A 34 -5.35 9.94 5.66
C LYS A 34 -4.00 9.51 6.20
N THR A 35 -3.07 9.23 5.31
CA THR A 35 -1.73 8.80 5.70
C THR A 35 -1.00 9.89 6.47
N LEU A 36 -1.10 11.15 6.04
CA LEU A 36 -0.52 12.29 6.76
C LEU A 36 -1.14 12.45 8.15
N LEU A 37 -2.46 12.31 8.29
CA LEU A 37 -3.13 12.39 9.59
C LEU A 37 -2.54 11.36 10.57
N HIS A 38 -2.38 10.11 10.15
CA HIS A 38 -1.74 9.08 10.97
C HIS A 38 -0.27 9.40 11.27
N ALA A 39 0.47 9.94 10.30
CA ALA A 39 1.85 10.32 10.48
C ALA A 39 2.00 11.44 11.53
N PHE A 40 1.17 12.46 11.47
CA PHE A 40 1.13 13.52 12.48
C PHE A 40 0.70 13.00 13.85
N TYR A 41 -0.24 12.07 13.92
CA TYR A 41 -0.63 11.44 15.19
C TYR A 41 0.57 10.80 15.89
N PHE A 42 1.41 10.07 15.17
CA PHE A 42 2.61 9.41 15.74
C PHE A 42 3.83 10.31 15.87
N MET A 43 3.86 11.47 15.24
CA MET A 43 4.97 12.41 15.34
C MET A 43 5.12 12.89 16.79
N LYS A 44 6.35 12.94 17.29
CA LYS A 44 6.63 13.43 18.66
C LYS A 44 6.49 14.95 18.72
N PRO A 45 6.02 15.52 19.85
CA PRO A 45 5.87 16.97 19.98
C PRO A 45 7.13 17.77 19.63
N LYS A 46 8.31 17.31 20.07
CA LYS A 46 9.60 17.93 19.78
C LYS A 46 9.97 17.95 18.29
N ASP A 47 9.35 17.09 17.47
CA ASP A 47 9.62 17.01 16.05
C ASP A 47 8.79 18.06 15.26
N SER A 48 7.79 18.70 15.90
CA SER A 48 7.01 19.77 15.29
C SER A 48 7.84 21.02 15.02
N GLU A 49 8.71 21.42 15.96
CA GLU A 49 9.64 22.55 15.78
C GLU A 49 10.58 22.29 14.60
N LYS A 50 11.16 21.09 14.57
CA LYS A 50 12.06 20.69 13.49
C LYS A 50 11.35 20.66 12.13
N LEU A 51 10.08 20.27 12.10
CA LEU A 51 9.27 20.31 10.87
C LEU A 51 9.09 21.76 10.40
N MET A 52 8.81 22.68 11.32
CA MET A 52 8.69 24.11 10.99
C MET A 52 9.99 24.68 10.42
N ASP A 53 11.14 24.33 11.00
CA ASP A 53 12.45 24.73 10.47
C ASP A 53 12.67 24.20 9.05
N LEU A 54 12.32 22.93 8.79
CA LEU A 54 12.41 22.33 7.46
C LEU A 54 11.48 23.05 6.45
N LEU A 55 10.25 23.41 6.86
CA LEU A 55 9.31 24.14 6.01
C LEU A 55 9.81 25.55 5.67
N LEU A 56 10.37 26.27 6.65
CA LEU A 56 10.92 27.61 6.44
C LEU A 56 12.16 27.62 5.53
N GLN A 57 12.93 26.54 5.52
CA GLN A 57 14.11 26.36 4.64
C GLN A 57 13.73 25.89 3.23
N THR A 58 12.45 25.53 2.98
CA THR A 58 12.01 25.01 1.70
C THR A 58 11.93 26.12 0.66
N SER A 59 12.72 26.00 -0.42
CA SER A 59 12.62 26.85 -1.60
C SER A 59 11.66 26.20 -2.61
N PHE A 60 10.74 27.01 -3.15
CA PHE A 60 9.75 26.58 -4.14
C PHE A 60 10.30 26.49 -5.55
N GLU A 61 11.43 27.13 -5.80
CA GLU A 61 12.10 27.08 -7.10
C GLU A 61 12.75 25.72 -7.34
N ASP A 62 13.18 25.04 -6.25
CA ASP A 62 13.80 23.72 -6.31
C ASP A 62 12.89 22.64 -5.75
N SER A 63 12.55 21.64 -6.56
CA SER A 63 11.62 20.57 -6.20
C SER A 63 12.11 19.67 -5.06
N LEU A 64 13.40 19.45 -4.91
CA LEU A 64 13.95 18.53 -3.91
C LEU A 64 13.73 18.95 -2.45
N PRO A 65 13.97 20.21 -2.05
CA PRO A 65 13.77 20.64 -0.66
C PRO A 65 12.33 20.48 -0.17
N PHE A 66 11.33 20.56 -1.08
CA PHE A 66 9.91 20.41 -0.75
C PHE A 66 9.59 19.01 -0.19
N PHE A 67 10.29 17.96 -0.63
CA PHE A 67 10.00 16.60 -0.20
C PHE A 67 10.63 16.22 1.15
N TYR A 68 11.58 17.01 1.68
CA TYR A 68 12.18 16.74 2.98
C TYR A 68 11.18 16.85 4.14
N PRO A 69 10.36 17.91 4.27
CA PRO A 69 9.31 17.98 5.28
C PRO A 69 8.32 16.83 5.19
N LEU A 70 7.89 16.48 3.98
CA LEU A 70 6.98 15.36 3.76
C LEU A 70 7.58 14.04 4.24
N ARG A 71 8.80 13.75 3.83
CA ARG A 71 9.53 12.56 4.25
C ARG A 71 9.70 12.50 5.76
N PHE A 72 10.02 13.63 6.36
CA PHE A 72 10.19 13.75 7.82
C PHE A 72 8.90 13.37 8.57
N VAL A 73 7.75 13.85 8.11
CA VAL A 73 6.44 13.51 8.69
C VAL A 73 6.15 12.02 8.50
N LEU A 74 6.26 11.49 7.27
CA LEU A 74 5.94 10.11 6.94
C LEU A 74 6.81 9.08 7.70
N ALA A 75 8.07 9.45 8.01
CA ALA A 75 8.98 8.60 8.77
C ALA A 75 8.47 8.25 10.17
N SER A 76 7.55 9.06 10.74
CA SER A 76 6.92 8.80 12.04
C SER A 76 6.09 7.50 12.07
N LEU A 77 5.65 7.02 10.92
CA LEU A 77 4.92 5.75 10.78
C LEU A 77 5.82 4.50 10.86
N GLY A 78 7.13 4.68 10.76
CA GLY A 78 8.09 3.56 10.76
C GLY A 78 7.98 2.64 9.54
N ASN A 79 7.44 3.14 8.42
CA ASN A 79 7.12 2.36 7.24
C ASN A 79 7.73 2.93 5.95
N PRO A 80 8.95 2.50 5.59
CA PRO A 80 9.60 2.92 4.36
C PRO A 80 8.83 2.59 3.07
N LEU A 81 7.99 1.53 3.07
CA LEU A 81 7.16 1.19 1.92
C LEU A 81 6.08 2.26 1.69
N LEU A 82 5.40 2.66 2.77
CA LEU A 82 4.39 3.71 2.76
C LEU A 82 5.03 5.07 2.41
N GLU A 83 6.20 5.37 2.96
CA GLU A 83 6.98 6.56 2.61
C GLU A 83 7.27 6.60 1.11
N SER A 84 7.73 5.48 0.51
CA SER A 84 8.10 5.43 -0.91
C SER A 84 6.92 5.71 -1.85
N VAL A 85 5.74 5.13 -1.60
CA VAL A 85 4.58 5.36 -2.47
C VAL A 85 4.11 6.81 -2.43
N HIS A 86 4.15 7.43 -1.24
CA HIS A 86 3.74 8.82 -1.08
C HIS A 86 4.74 9.79 -1.72
N LEU A 87 6.03 9.52 -1.58
CA LEU A 87 7.06 10.33 -2.25
C LEU A 87 7.00 10.19 -3.76
N ASP A 88 6.89 8.97 -4.29
CA ASP A 88 6.79 8.75 -5.74
C ASP A 88 5.53 9.41 -6.33
N ALA A 89 4.37 9.27 -5.67
CA ALA A 89 3.14 9.92 -6.10
C ALA A 89 3.26 11.45 -6.04
N SER A 90 3.83 11.99 -4.96
CA SER A 90 4.05 13.43 -4.82
C SER A 90 5.02 13.97 -5.88
N MET A 91 6.11 13.26 -6.15
CA MET A 91 7.06 13.65 -7.20
C MET A 91 6.46 13.58 -8.59
N PHE A 92 5.58 12.60 -8.85
CA PHE A 92 4.91 12.47 -10.13
C PHE A 92 3.88 13.58 -10.35
N THR A 93 3.11 13.94 -9.32
CA THR A 93 2.09 14.99 -9.37
C THR A 93 2.65 16.41 -9.23
N TYR A 94 3.92 16.56 -8.84
CA TYR A 94 4.54 17.86 -8.63
C TYR A 94 4.79 18.58 -9.94
N LEU A 95 4.10 19.71 -10.13
CA LEU A 95 4.28 20.62 -11.25
C LEU A 95 5.21 21.76 -10.80
N SER A 96 6.48 21.67 -11.18
CA SER A 96 7.51 22.65 -10.78
C SER A 96 7.19 24.05 -11.29
N PRO A 97 7.12 25.10 -10.43
CA PRO A 97 6.90 26.48 -10.84
C PRO A 97 7.87 26.95 -11.93
N LYS A 98 9.15 26.61 -11.77
CA LYS A 98 10.20 26.93 -12.75
C LYS A 98 9.93 26.32 -14.13
N LYS A 99 9.54 25.03 -14.17
CA LYS A 99 9.22 24.35 -15.43
C LYS A 99 7.95 24.92 -16.07
N MET A 100 6.92 25.21 -15.27
CA MET A 100 5.68 25.82 -15.74
C MET A 100 5.93 27.22 -16.32
N SER A 101 6.69 28.05 -15.62
CA SER A 101 7.12 29.37 -16.12
C SER A 101 7.92 29.27 -17.41
N ALA A 102 8.84 28.31 -17.55
CA ALA A 102 9.63 28.10 -18.76
C ALA A 102 8.78 27.76 -20.01
N ILE A 103 7.61 27.16 -19.84
CA ILE A 103 6.66 26.89 -20.92
C ILE A 103 5.58 27.98 -21.06
N GLY A 104 5.72 29.07 -20.30
CA GLY A 104 4.83 30.25 -20.36
C GLY A 104 3.49 30.06 -19.67
N LEU A 105 3.40 29.11 -18.72
CA LEU A 105 2.20 28.93 -17.90
C LEU A 105 2.37 29.58 -16.54
N PRO A 106 1.37 30.38 -16.07
CA PRO A 106 1.40 30.96 -14.75
C PRO A 106 1.29 29.86 -13.67
N TYR A 107 2.08 29.99 -12.63
CA TYR A 107 1.96 29.14 -11.47
C TYR A 107 1.41 29.98 -10.29
N ASP A 108 0.27 29.56 -9.74
CA ASP A 108 -0.31 30.25 -8.58
C ASP A 108 0.43 29.85 -7.29
N LEU A 109 1.33 30.75 -6.88
CA LEU A 109 2.03 30.63 -5.60
C LEU A 109 1.09 30.77 -4.38
N GLY A 110 -0.11 31.35 -4.55
CA GLY A 110 -1.09 31.53 -3.47
C GLY A 110 -1.65 30.19 -2.97
N THR A 111 -1.93 29.26 -3.86
CA THR A 111 -2.34 27.90 -3.48
C THR A 111 -1.25 27.21 -2.66
N PHE A 112 0.00 27.41 -3.00
CA PHE A 112 1.11 26.84 -2.27
C PHE A 112 1.34 27.53 -0.92
N ALA A 113 1.21 28.84 -0.83
CA ALA A 113 1.22 29.56 0.45
C ALA A 113 0.10 29.06 1.37
N SER A 114 -1.08 28.76 0.82
CA SER A 114 -2.20 28.13 1.56
C SER A 114 -1.85 26.74 2.09
N PHE A 115 -1.10 25.95 1.32
CA PHE A 115 -0.58 24.66 1.76
C PHE A 115 0.36 24.81 2.96
N LEU A 116 1.32 25.74 2.91
CA LEU A 116 2.24 25.99 4.03
C LEU A 116 1.54 26.50 5.27
N ASN A 117 0.59 27.43 5.10
CA ASN A 117 -0.22 27.92 6.22
C ASN A 117 -1.05 26.78 6.84
N GLY A 118 -1.56 25.87 6.04
CA GLY A 118 -2.20 24.65 6.54
C GLY A 118 -1.24 23.81 7.38
N PHE A 119 -0.03 23.57 6.88
CA PHE A 119 0.98 22.78 7.60
C PHE A 119 1.44 23.44 8.91
N SER A 120 1.54 24.77 8.97
CA SER A 120 1.87 25.48 10.22
C SER A 120 0.81 25.27 11.31
N GLN A 121 -0.48 25.23 10.93
CA GLN A 121 -1.59 24.98 11.86
C GLN A 121 -1.59 23.54 12.42
N LEU A 122 -1.00 22.58 11.70
CA LEU A 122 -0.98 21.17 12.15
C LEU A 122 -0.19 20.97 13.45
N SER A 123 0.81 21.81 13.71
CA SER A 123 1.56 21.81 14.97
C SER A 123 0.67 22.16 16.16
N ASP A 124 -0.20 23.17 16.00
CA ASP A 124 -1.12 23.63 17.04
C ASP A 124 -2.18 22.58 17.34
N PHE A 125 -2.76 21.97 16.30
CA PHE A 125 -3.70 20.84 16.47
C PHE A 125 -3.07 19.64 17.16
N LYS A 126 -1.79 19.35 16.87
CA LYS A 126 -1.06 18.27 17.56
C LYS A 126 -0.91 18.57 19.04
N THR A 127 -0.61 19.80 19.40
CA THR A 127 -0.41 20.24 20.78
C THR A 127 -1.72 20.23 21.58
N THR A 128 -2.82 20.61 20.94
CA THR A 128 -4.17 20.63 21.56
C THR A 128 -4.89 19.29 21.51
N GLY A 129 -4.39 18.32 20.73
CA GLY A 129 -5.07 17.02 20.49
C GLY A 129 -6.32 17.13 19.61
N ASP A 130 -6.51 18.25 18.88
CA ASP A 130 -7.62 18.42 17.95
C ASP A 130 -7.34 17.73 16.60
N TYR A 131 -7.42 16.41 16.59
CA TYR A 131 -7.24 15.61 15.38
C TYR A 131 -8.38 15.77 14.35
N ALA A 132 -9.56 16.21 14.79
CA ALA A 132 -10.68 16.51 13.89
C ALA A 132 -10.39 17.76 13.06
N GLY A 133 -9.94 18.85 13.70
CA GLY A 133 -9.46 20.06 13.03
C GLY A 133 -8.29 19.76 12.09
N MET A 134 -7.32 18.95 12.54
CA MET A 134 -6.19 18.51 11.73
C MET A 134 -6.65 17.76 10.46
N CYS A 135 -7.61 16.82 10.58
CA CYS A 135 -8.17 16.09 9.47
C CYS A 135 -8.84 17.01 8.43
N GLN A 136 -9.62 17.98 8.90
CA GLN A 136 -10.30 18.97 8.03
C GLN A 136 -9.28 19.80 7.24
N VAL A 137 -8.23 20.30 7.90
CA VAL A 137 -7.18 21.09 7.24
C VAL A 137 -6.42 20.24 6.21
N LEU A 138 -5.99 19.04 6.58
CA LEU A 138 -5.28 18.13 5.66
C LEU A 138 -6.13 17.79 4.43
N THR A 139 -7.39 17.43 4.62
CA THR A 139 -8.31 17.10 3.53
C THR A 139 -8.53 18.30 2.61
N ARG A 140 -8.76 19.49 3.18
CA ARG A 140 -8.93 20.72 2.41
C ARG A 140 -7.68 21.06 1.59
N VAL A 141 -6.51 21.01 2.19
CA VAL A 141 -5.25 21.31 1.54
C VAL A 141 -4.97 20.31 0.41
N CYS A 142 -5.13 19.02 0.65
CA CYS A 142 -4.94 17.99 -0.39
C CYS A 142 -5.94 18.12 -1.53
N ARG A 143 -7.18 18.57 -1.25
CA ARG A 143 -8.17 18.85 -2.30
C ARG A 143 -7.77 20.03 -3.16
N LEU A 144 -7.37 21.15 -2.54
CA LEU A 144 -6.89 22.33 -3.28
C LEU A 144 -5.70 21.98 -4.19
N LEU A 145 -4.75 21.17 -3.69
CA LEU A 145 -3.64 20.68 -4.51
C LEU A 145 -4.13 19.81 -5.68
N SER A 146 -5.07 18.89 -5.44
CA SER A 146 -5.66 18.06 -6.49
C SER A 146 -6.35 18.89 -7.56
N GLU A 147 -7.13 19.91 -7.17
CA GLU A 147 -7.81 20.84 -8.08
C GLU A 147 -6.80 21.64 -8.91
N GLN A 148 -5.78 22.18 -8.25
CA GLN A 148 -4.72 22.94 -8.92
C GLN A 148 -3.97 22.09 -9.95
N ILE A 149 -3.63 20.83 -9.63
CA ILE A 149 -3.01 19.90 -10.56
C ILE A 149 -3.92 19.67 -11.78
N GLY A 150 -5.22 19.48 -11.55
CA GLY A 150 -6.19 19.30 -12.65
C GLY A 150 -6.30 20.52 -13.56
N LEU A 151 -6.36 21.71 -12.97
CA LEU A 151 -6.42 22.97 -13.75
C LEU A 151 -5.16 23.16 -14.61
N LEU A 152 -3.98 22.97 -14.02
CA LEU A 152 -2.71 23.11 -14.75
C LEU A 152 -2.55 22.02 -15.81
N ASN A 153 -2.92 20.79 -15.51
CA ASN A 153 -2.87 19.68 -16.47
C ASN A 153 -3.78 19.92 -17.68
N LYS A 154 -4.99 20.46 -17.43
CA LYS A 154 -5.92 20.88 -18.48
C LYS A 154 -5.32 22.01 -19.32
N GLU A 155 -4.76 23.05 -18.71
CA GLU A 155 -4.18 24.18 -19.42
C GLU A 155 -2.98 23.77 -20.30
N VAL A 156 -2.11 22.86 -19.79
CA VAL A 156 -1.03 22.27 -20.59
C VAL A 156 -1.60 21.58 -21.83
N THR A 157 -2.64 20.78 -21.66
CA THR A 157 -3.24 20.00 -22.76
C THR A 157 -3.98 20.89 -23.76
N ASP A 158 -4.71 21.90 -23.29
CA ASP A 158 -5.41 22.85 -24.13
C ASP A 158 -4.42 23.66 -25.03
N ARG A 159 -3.22 23.94 -24.48
CA ARG A 159 -2.20 24.75 -25.19
C ARG A 159 -1.27 23.96 -26.11
N PHE A 160 -0.87 22.75 -25.67
CA PHE A 160 0.18 21.97 -26.35
C PHE A 160 -0.34 20.65 -26.91
N GLY A 161 -1.58 20.29 -26.66
CA GLY A 161 -2.14 18.97 -27.00
C GLY A 161 -1.71 17.87 -26.05
N LYS A 162 -2.28 16.69 -26.27
CA LYS A 162 -1.96 15.49 -25.50
C LYS A 162 -0.96 14.64 -26.28
N ASN A 163 0.12 14.22 -25.64
CA ASN A 163 1.06 13.28 -26.25
C ASN A 163 0.36 11.93 -26.49
N PRO A 164 0.40 11.33 -27.70
CA PRO A 164 -0.21 10.03 -27.95
C PRO A 164 0.44 8.89 -27.13
N ASN A 165 1.71 9.05 -26.76
CA ASN A 165 2.44 8.09 -25.93
C ASN A 165 2.34 8.49 -24.47
N GLN A 166 1.26 8.08 -23.78
CA GLN A 166 1.06 8.36 -22.38
C GLN A 166 1.95 7.50 -21.48
N LEU A 167 2.51 8.11 -20.45
CA LEU A 167 3.34 7.45 -19.45
C LEU A 167 2.52 7.21 -18.19
N PRO A 168 2.36 5.95 -17.75
CA PRO A 168 1.68 5.63 -16.50
C PRO A 168 2.53 6.05 -15.30
N PHE A 169 1.88 6.21 -14.16
CA PHE A 169 2.60 6.27 -12.89
C PHE A 169 3.23 4.91 -12.58
N VAL A 170 4.48 4.93 -12.18
CA VAL A 170 5.20 3.72 -11.74
C VAL A 170 5.67 3.91 -10.31
N TRP A 171 5.13 3.12 -9.41
CA TRP A 171 5.63 3.06 -8.04
C TRP A 171 6.93 2.27 -7.98
N HIS A 172 8.01 2.94 -7.63
CA HIS A 172 9.31 2.32 -7.44
C HIS A 172 9.41 1.82 -6.00
N ILE A 173 9.05 0.58 -5.76
CA ILE A 173 9.18 -0.06 -4.45
C ILE A 173 10.67 -0.15 -4.08
N GLN A 174 11.24 0.95 -3.57
CA GLN A 174 12.67 1.04 -3.22
C GLN A 174 12.99 0.37 -1.88
N ALA A 175 12.02 0.30 -0.96
CA ALA A 175 12.18 -0.30 0.37
C ALA A 175 12.35 -1.82 0.27
N GLY A 176 13.49 -2.23 -0.30
CA GLY A 176 13.85 -3.62 -0.50
C GLY A 176 13.10 -4.23 -1.68
N ARG A 177 13.54 -3.85 -2.90
CA ARG A 177 13.11 -4.57 -4.12
C ARG A 177 12.96 -6.03 -3.77
N PRO A 178 11.76 -6.63 -3.99
CA PRO A 178 11.63 -8.06 -3.88
C PRO A 178 12.68 -8.64 -4.84
N GLN A 179 13.72 -9.22 -4.28
CA GLN A 179 14.71 -9.88 -5.14
C GLN A 179 13.95 -10.93 -5.92
N VAL A 180 14.37 -11.25 -7.12
CA VAL A 180 13.70 -12.22 -8.01
C VAL A 180 13.22 -13.46 -7.24
N TYR A 181 14.04 -13.96 -6.30
CA TYR A 181 13.70 -15.12 -5.49
C TYR A 181 12.49 -14.89 -4.55
N TYR A 182 12.21 -13.67 -4.12
CA TYR A 182 11.04 -13.32 -3.31
C TYR A 182 9.75 -13.43 -4.14
N ASN A 183 9.73 -12.87 -5.34
CA ASN A 183 8.58 -12.95 -6.24
C ASN A 183 8.29 -14.41 -6.64
N VAL A 184 9.33 -15.20 -6.89
CA VAL A 184 9.20 -16.62 -7.18
C VAL A 184 8.63 -17.39 -5.97
N ALA A 185 9.06 -17.05 -4.73
CA ALA A 185 8.50 -17.67 -3.53
C ALA A 185 6.99 -17.41 -3.42
N VAL A 186 6.55 -16.16 -3.63
CA VAL A 186 5.12 -15.80 -3.65
C VAL A 186 4.37 -16.57 -4.75
N SER A 187 4.97 -16.70 -5.94
CA SER A 187 4.37 -17.47 -7.04
C SER A 187 4.22 -18.95 -6.71
N ILE A 188 5.23 -19.56 -6.06
CA ILE A 188 5.16 -20.95 -5.58
C ILE A 188 4.07 -21.10 -4.52
N ILE A 189 3.98 -20.17 -3.56
CA ILE A 189 2.92 -20.15 -2.55
C ILE A 189 1.54 -20.10 -3.22
N ALA A 190 1.37 -19.23 -4.21
CA ALA A 190 0.12 -19.11 -4.97
C ALA A 190 -0.21 -20.39 -5.76
N ASP A 191 0.77 -21.05 -6.37
CA ASP A 191 0.59 -22.29 -7.11
C ASP A 191 0.23 -23.47 -6.19
N VAL A 192 0.88 -23.59 -5.03
CA VAL A 192 0.52 -24.57 -4.01
C VAL A 192 -0.92 -24.37 -3.56
N ARG A 193 -1.31 -23.11 -3.31
CA ARG A 193 -2.68 -22.74 -2.92
C ARG A 193 -3.72 -23.11 -3.99
N LYS A 194 -3.41 -22.85 -5.27
CA LYS A 194 -4.29 -23.21 -6.40
C LYS A 194 -4.38 -24.72 -6.64
N GLY A 195 -3.64 -25.51 -5.87
CA GLY A 195 -3.59 -26.97 -6.02
C GLY A 195 -2.80 -27.45 -7.23
N VAL A 196 -1.94 -26.59 -7.81
CA VAL A 196 -1.06 -27.00 -8.94
C VAL A 196 -0.21 -28.20 -8.54
N TYR A 197 0.11 -28.34 -7.25
CA TYR A 197 0.89 -29.45 -6.69
C TYR A 197 0.06 -30.35 -5.78
N LYS A 198 -1.30 -30.37 -5.90
CA LYS A 198 -2.22 -31.08 -4.99
C LYS A 198 -1.91 -32.57 -4.82
N ASN A 199 -1.39 -33.21 -5.86
CA ASN A 199 -1.06 -34.63 -5.87
C ASN A 199 0.45 -34.90 -5.70
N GLN A 200 1.24 -33.89 -5.35
CA GLN A 200 2.69 -33.99 -5.21
C GLN A 200 3.08 -33.73 -3.76
N GLU A 201 3.85 -34.63 -3.17
CA GLU A 201 4.46 -34.41 -1.86
C GLU A 201 5.65 -33.44 -1.97
N PHE A 202 6.31 -33.42 -3.11
CA PHE A 202 7.51 -32.63 -3.38
C PHE A 202 7.28 -31.59 -4.48
N LEU A 203 7.92 -30.44 -4.35
CA LEU A 203 8.04 -29.49 -5.43
C LEU A 203 8.82 -30.10 -6.61
N PRO A 204 8.58 -29.63 -7.85
CA PRO A 204 9.44 -29.96 -8.98
C PRO A 204 10.92 -29.65 -8.69
N THR A 205 11.81 -30.26 -9.48
CA THR A 205 13.26 -30.05 -9.32
C THR A 205 13.61 -28.55 -9.46
N PRO A 206 14.70 -28.08 -8.86
CA PRO A 206 15.14 -26.70 -9.04
C PRO A 206 15.32 -26.28 -10.50
N ALA A 207 15.73 -27.23 -11.39
CA ALA A 207 15.88 -26.97 -12.83
C ALA A 207 14.50 -26.71 -13.47
N THR A 208 13.51 -27.57 -13.18
CA THR A 208 12.14 -27.43 -13.69
C THR A 208 11.47 -26.14 -13.18
N LEU A 209 11.71 -25.77 -11.90
CA LEU A 209 11.21 -24.51 -11.36
C LEU A 209 11.89 -23.30 -12.01
N ALA A 210 13.19 -23.37 -12.30
CA ALA A 210 13.92 -22.32 -12.98
C ALA A 210 13.35 -22.05 -14.39
N GLU A 211 13.08 -23.12 -15.14
CA GLU A 211 12.43 -23.05 -16.44
C GLU A 211 11.01 -22.48 -16.33
N LYS A 212 10.17 -23.02 -15.43
CA LYS A 212 8.79 -22.59 -15.23
C LYS A 212 8.65 -21.10 -14.92
N TYR A 213 9.53 -20.56 -14.07
CA TYR A 213 9.46 -19.16 -13.64
C TYR A 213 10.41 -18.21 -14.40
N GLY A 214 11.15 -18.71 -15.38
CA GLY A 214 12.07 -17.93 -16.22
C GLY A 214 13.21 -17.27 -15.41
N VAL A 215 13.77 -17.98 -14.43
CA VAL A 215 14.79 -17.45 -13.52
C VAL A 215 16.01 -18.36 -13.40
N SER A 216 17.11 -17.84 -12.86
CA SER A 216 18.32 -18.64 -12.66
C SER A 216 18.15 -19.71 -11.57
N LEU A 217 18.91 -20.81 -11.65
CA LEU A 217 18.99 -21.84 -10.61
C LEU A 217 19.39 -21.27 -9.24
N ILE A 218 20.22 -20.22 -9.22
CA ILE A 218 20.64 -19.56 -7.99
C ILE A 218 19.42 -18.86 -7.35
N SER A 219 18.58 -18.23 -8.16
CA SER A 219 17.33 -17.61 -7.69
C SER A 219 16.38 -18.65 -7.09
N ILE A 220 16.21 -19.82 -7.75
CA ILE A 220 15.39 -20.91 -7.22
C ILE A 220 15.94 -21.46 -5.89
N ARG A 221 17.24 -21.69 -5.79
CA ARG A 221 17.85 -22.15 -4.52
C ARG A 221 17.60 -21.16 -3.37
N ARG A 222 17.71 -19.86 -3.63
CA ARG A 222 17.38 -18.81 -2.66
C ARG A 222 15.88 -18.81 -2.33
N THR A 223 15.03 -19.02 -3.32
CA THR A 223 13.57 -19.17 -3.14
C THR A 223 13.24 -20.35 -2.21
N ILE A 224 13.82 -21.52 -2.46
CA ILE A 224 13.62 -22.72 -1.63
C ILE A 224 14.14 -22.48 -0.21
N ALA A 225 15.32 -21.89 -0.05
CA ALA A 225 15.86 -21.56 1.25
C ALA A 225 14.93 -20.61 2.03
N LEU A 226 14.35 -19.61 1.37
CA LEU A 226 13.37 -18.70 1.96
C LEU A 226 12.07 -19.44 2.34
N LEU A 227 11.54 -20.31 1.48
CA LEU A 227 10.34 -21.11 1.79
C LEU A 227 10.58 -22.08 2.95
N ASN A 228 11.77 -22.68 3.03
CA ASN A 228 12.18 -23.53 4.15
C ASN A 228 12.24 -22.72 5.47
N SER A 229 12.82 -21.52 5.43
CA SER A 229 13.00 -20.67 6.62
C SER A 229 11.68 -20.17 7.21
N VAL A 230 10.62 -20.11 6.40
CA VAL A 230 9.25 -19.79 6.87
C VAL A 230 8.40 -21.05 7.07
N GLY A 231 9.00 -22.24 7.03
CA GLY A 231 8.33 -23.51 7.32
C GLY A 231 7.34 -23.99 6.25
N MET A 232 7.32 -23.37 5.07
CA MET A 232 6.41 -23.75 3.97
C MET A 232 6.89 -24.97 3.18
N THR A 233 8.19 -25.18 3.19
CA THR A 233 8.82 -26.33 2.56
C THR A 233 9.92 -26.91 3.47
N GLU A 234 10.37 -28.12 3.15
CA GLU A 234 11.46 -28.80 3.83
C GLU A 234 12.33 -29.54 2.81
N THR A 235 13.60 -29.19 2.74
CA THR A 235 14.52 -29.90 1.85
C THR A 235 15.01 -31.17 2.54
N ILE A 236 14.76 -32.33 1.91
CA ILE A 236 15.18 -33.65 2.35
C ILE A 236 16.31 -34.10 1.45
N ASN A 237 17.49 -34.33 2.03
CA ASN A 237 18.66 -34.79 1.26
C ASN A 237 18.35 -36.08 0.48
N GLY A 238 18.66 -36.07 -0.80
CA GLY A 238 18.44 -37.20 -1.69
C GLY A 238 17.00 -37.38 -2.21
N CYS A 239 16.00 -36.67 -1.64
CA CYS A 239 14.58 -36.79 -2.00
C CYS A 239 14.03 -35.54 -2.73
N GLY A 240 14.43 -34.36 -2.33
CA GLY A 240 13.92 -33.13 -2.90
C GLY A 240 13.35 -32.15 -1.86
N THR A 241 12.51 -31.20 -2.30
CA THR A 241 11.87 -30.19 -1.45
C THR A 241 10.42 -30.56 -1.21
N ARG A 242 10.11 -31.04 0.00
CA ARG A 242 8.75 -31.39 0.43
C ARG A 242 7.92 -30.15 0.69
N ILE A 243 6.64 -30.19 0.34
CA ILE A 243 5.66 -29.14 0.64
C ILE A 243 5.13 -29.39 2.06
N SER A 244 5.35 -28.43 2.98
CA SER A 244 5.06 -28.60 4.42
C SER A 244 3.96 -27.68 4.96
N LEU A 245 3.12 -27.15 4.11
CA LEU A 245 2.12 -26.08 4.40
C LEU A 245 1.26 -26.26 5.66
N TYR A 246 1.18 -27.48 6.24
CA TYR A 246 0.21 -27.81 7.28
C TYR A 246 0.81 -28.43 8.53
N ARG A 247 2.13 -28.42 8.71
CA ARG A 247 2.74 -29.36 9.67
C ARG A 247 3.70 -28.79 10.72
N LYS A 248 4.00 -27.48 10.74
CA LYS A 248 5.02 -26.98 11.68
C LYS A 248 4.54 -25.83 12.56
N PRO A 249 4.85 -25.86 13.89
CA PRO A 249 4.56 -24.76 14.81
C PRO A 249 5.44 -23.52 14.55
N LEU A 250 5.13 -22.40 15.21
CA LEU A 250 5.84 -21.12 15.15
C LEU A 250 7.36 -21.26 15.41
N GLU A 251 7.77 -22.25 16.19
CA GLU A 251 9.16 -22.61 16.48
C GLU A 251 9.98 -23.00 15.24
N SER A 252 9.31 -23.31 14.12
CA SER A 252 9.99 -23.59 12.85
C SER A 252 10.35 -22.35 12.04
N LEU A 253 9.98 -21.15 12.51
CA LEU A 253 10.27 -19.90 11.83
C LEU A 253 11.74 -19.50 12.10
N ASP A 254 12.59 -19.57 11.07
CA ASP A 254 13.99 -19.18 11.19
C ASP A 254 14.15 -17.66 11.12
N LEU A 255 14.06 -17.01 12.29
CA LEU A 255 14.31 -15.58 12.43
C LEU A 255 15.80 -15.21 12.44
N SER A 256 16.73 -16.17 12.45
CA SER A 256 18.16 -15.90 12.27
C SER A 256 18.47 -15.51 10.82
N SER A 257 17.65 -15.95 9.85
CA SER A 257 17.77 -15.59 8.43
C SER A 257 17.40 -14.12 8.18
N PRO A 258 18.32 -13.27 7.70
CA PRO A 258 18.01 -11.88 7.36
C PRO A 258 16.92 -11.74 6.28
N GLY A 259 16.85 -12.70 5.34
CA GLY A 259 15.84 -12.74 4.29
C GLY A 259 14.43 -12.95 4.84
N THR A 260 14.28 -13.86 5.81
CA THR A 260 13.03 -14.13 6.51
C THR A 260 12.56 -12.91 7.28
N ARG A 261 13.43 -12.33 8.13
CA ARG A 261 13.12 -11.10 8.89
C ARG A 261 12.64 -9.99 7.97
N LYS A 262 13.38 -9.71 6.89
CA LYS A 262 13.05 -8.69 5.92
C LYS A 262 11.68 -8.93 5.26
N SER A 263 11.38 -10.16 4.88
CA SER A 263 10.10 -10.53 4.24
C SER A 263 8.91 -10.32 5.18
N LEU A 264 9.07 -10.67 6.46
CA LEU A 264 8.03 -10.53 7.47
C LEU A 264 7.80 -9.07 7.85
N ILE A 265 8.85 -8.27 7.97
CA ILE A 265 8.73 -6.82 8.19
C ILE A 265 8.06 -6.17 6.96
N PHE A 266 8.45 -6.55 5.76
CA PHE A 266 7.84 -6.04 4.53
C PHE A 266 6.34 -6.38 4.43
N TYR A 267 5.95 -7.57 4.87
CA TYR A 267 4.53 -7.94 5.01
C TYR A 267 3.80 -7.02 5.99
N LEU A 268 4.35 -6.75 7.18
CA LEU A 268 3.74 -5.83 8.14
C LEU A 268 3.63 -4.40 7.60
N MET A 269 4.64 -3.93 6.86
CA MET A 269 4.62 -2.64 6.17
C MET A 269 3.46 -2.55 5.17
N GLY A 270 3.29 -3.58 4.33
CA GLY A 270 2.18 -3.66 3.38
C GLY A 270 0.83 -3.71 4.08
N LEU A 271 0.73 -4.48 5.17
CA LEU A 271 -0.50 -4.59 5.95
C LEU A 271 -0.90 -3.27 6.62
N GLN A 272 0.07 -2.49 7.14
CA GLN A 272 -0.18 -1.15 7.68
C GLN A 272 -0.70 -0.20 6.58
N LEU A 273 -0.09 -0.21 5.39
CA LEU A 273 -0.52 0.61 4.26
C LEU A 273 -1.95 0.25 3.84
N VAL A 274 -2.27 -1.04 3.77
CA VAL A 274 -3.63 -1.53 3.51
C VAL A 274 -4.58 -1.05 4.60
N THR A 275 -4.26 -1.27 5.87
CA THR A 275 -5.12 -0.91 7.00
C THR A 275 -5.52 0.57 7.00
N ILE A 276 -4.58 1.48 6.73
CA ILE A 276 -4.86 2.92 6.70
C ILE A 276 -5.81 3.31 5.56
N ASN A 277 -5.75 2.60 4.42
CA ASN A 277 -6.38 3.08 3.19
C ASN A 277 -7.49 2.19 2.62
N VAL A 278 -7.62 0.95 3.10
CA VAL A 278 -8.50 -0.06 2.48
C VAL A 278 -9.98 0.36 2.48
N ARG A 279 -10.46 1.10 3.49
CA ARG A 279 -11.85 1.57 3.53
C ARG A 279 -12.16 2.48 2.33
N THR A 280 -11.31 3.48 2.05
CA THR A 280 -11.47 4.36 0.87
C THR A 280 -11.45 3.56 -0.42
N VAL A 281 -10.45 2.71 -0.61
CA VAL A 281 -10.31 1.90 -1.82
C VAL A 281 -11.51 0.95 -2.00
N ALA A 282 -12.01 0.35 -0.90
CA ALA A 282 -13.17 -0.53 -0.94
C ALA A 282 -14.46 0.21 -1.30
N GLN A 283 -14.68 1.40 -0.73
CA GLN A 283 -15.84 2.24 -1.07
C GLN A 283 -15.86 2.61 -2.55
N GLU A 284 -14.72 3.00 -3.11
CA GLU A 284 -14.60 3.39 -4.52
C GLU A 284 -14.71 2.20 -5.47
N SER A 285 -14.26 1.02 -5.04
CA SER A 285 -14.28 -0.21 -5.85
C SER A 285 -15.60 -0.97 -5.80
N PHE A 286 -16.40 -0.82 -4.74
CA PHE A 286 -17.51 -1.69 -4.42
C PHE A 286 -18.48 -1.92 -5.59
N ASN A 287 -18.92 -0.83 -6.22
CA ASN A 287 -19.87 -0.89 -7.35
C ASN A 287 -19.26 -1.43 -8.66
N ALA A 288 -17.96 -1.65 -8.71
CA ALA A 288 -17.27 -2.23 -9.84
C ALA A 288 -16.93 -3.73 -9.64
N ILE A 289 -17.27 -4.29 -8.48
CA ILE A 289 -17.12 -5.72 -8.23
C ILE A 289 -18.25 -6.44 -8.96
N THR A 290 -17.91 -7.34 -9.88
CA THR A 290 -18.92 -8.07 -10.66
C THR A 290 -19.58 -9.18 -9.83
N PRO A 291 -20.85 -9.56 -10.17
CA PRO A 291 -21.56 -10.66 -9.49
C PRO A 291 -20.75 -11.96 -9.45
N GLU A 292 -20.06 -12.30 -10.55
CA GLU A 292 -19.26 -13.53 -10.64
C GLU A 292 -18.11 -13.53 -9.62
N ARG A 293 -17.50 -12.35 -9.37
CA ARG A 293 -16.46 -12.20 -8.35
C ARG A 293 -17.02 -12.32 -6.94
N ILE A 294 -18.20 -11.80 -6.70
CA ILE A 294 -18.90 -11.97 -5.41
C ILE A 294 -19.19 -13.45 -5.16
N GLU A 295 -19.72 -14.17 -6.15
CA GLU A 295 -19.97 -15.62 -6.05
C GLU A 295 -18.69 -16.43 -5.82
N GLU A 296 -17.58 -16.04 -6.47
CA GLU A 296 -16.27 -16.69 -6.27
C GLU A 296 -15.81 -16.55 -4.81
N ILE A 297 -15.95 -15.35 -4.23
CA ILE A 297 -15.62 -15.08 -2.84
C ILE A 297 -16.51 -15.90 -1.90
N ILE A 298 -17.82 -15.93 -2.15
CA ILE A 298 -18.78 -16.68 -1.32
C ILE A 298 -18.47 -18.17 -1.34
N ARG A 299 -18.22 -18.76 -2.51
CA ARG A 299 -17.86 -20.19 -2.62
C ARG A 299 -16.58 -20.52 -1.86
N LEU A 300 -15.57 -19.64 -1.94
CA LEU A 300 -14.34 -19.84 -1.17
C LEU A 300 -14.58 -19.77 0.33
N TYR A 301 -15.36 -18.78 0.77
CA TYR A 301 -15.73 -18.64 2.18
C TYR A 301 -16.50 -19.87 2.71
N GLU A 302 -17.46 -20.40 1.96
CA GLU A 302 -18.20 -21.61 2.34
C GLU A 302 -17.30 -22.85 2.48
N GLN A 303 -16.32 -23.01 1.58
CA GLN A 303 -15.32 -24.07 1.68
C GLN A 303 -14.42 -23.92 2.93
N GLU A 304 -14.01 -22.68 3.25
CA GLU A 304 -13.21 -22.40 4.45
C GLU A 304 -14.00 -22.61 5.74
N THR A 305 -15.29 -22.27 5.74
CA THR A 305 -16.19 -22.49 6.88
C THR A 305 -16.37 -23.97 7.16
N GLN A 306 -16.56 -24.81 6.13
CA GLN A 306 -16.66 -26.27 6.29
C GLN A 306 -15.39 -26.88 6.88
N SER A 307 -14.23 -26.37 6.55
CA SER A 307 -12.94 -26.83 7.05
C SER A 307 -12.46 -26.12 8.30
N ARG A 308 -13.18 -25.09 8.77
CA ARG A 308 -12.76 -24.15 9.83
C ARG A 308 -11.35 -23.59 9.61
N ASN A 309 -11.01 -23.26 8.36
CA ASN A 309 -9.67 -22.83 7.96
C ASN A 309 -9.74 -21.55 7.12
N TYR A 310 -9.87 -20.40 7.79
CA TYR A 310 -10.09 -19.08 7.20
C TYR A 310 -8.78 -18.40 6.77
N LEU A 311 -8.14 -18.92 5.74
CA LEU A 311 -6.81 -18.45 5.31
C LEU A 311 -6.83 -17.54 4.09
N TYR A 312 -7.78 -17.75 3.19
CA TYR A 312 -7.70 -17.16 1.84
C TYR A 312 -8.82 -16.18 1.53
N THR A 313 -9.99 -16.30 2.16
CA THR A 313 -11.16 -15.46 1.86
C THR A 313 -10.85 -13.97 2.01
N HIS A 314 -10.24 -13.55 3.12
CA HIS A 314 -9.86 -12.14 3.32
C HIS A 314 -8.88 -11.65 2.23
N GLY A 315 -7.87 -12.43 1.88
CA GLY A 315 -6.93 -12.10 0.80
C GLY A 315 -7.58 -12.04 -0.58
N GLN A 316 -8.58 -12.88 -0.85
CA GLN A 316 -9.35 -12.84 -2.09
C GLN A 316 -10.26 -11.60 -2.16
N ILE A 317 -10.85 -11.21 -1.04
CA ILE A 317 -11.62 -9.95 -0.93
C ILE A 317 -10.72 -8.75 -1.23
N LEU A 318 -9.56 -8.64 -0.57
CA LEU A 318 -8.60 -7.57 -0.84
C LEU A 318 -8.17 -7.54 -2.32
N LYS A 319 -7.87 -8.70 -2.88
CA LYS A 319 -7.52 -8.83 -4.30
C LYS A 319 -8.65 -8.30 -5.18
N THR A 320 -9.89 -8.72 -4.94
CA THR A 320 -11.06 -8.28 -5.71
C THR A 320 -11.23 -6.77 -5.61
N VAL A 321 -11.18 -6.20 -4.41
CA VAL A 321 -11.29 -4.76 -4.17
C VAL A 321 -10.22 -3.98 -4.96
N PHE A 322 -8.95 -4.40 -4.88
CA PHE A 322 -7.86 -3.67 -5.52
C PHE A 322 -7.90 -3.75 -7.05
N TYR A 323 -8.24 -4.91 -7.61
CA TYR A 323 -8.32 -5.09 -9.06
C TYR A 323 -9.59 -4.51 -9.68
N SER A 324 -10.67 -4.33 -8.90
CA SER A 324 -11.94 -3.75 -9.38
C SER A 324 -11.96 -2.23 -9.34
N HIS A 325 -10.95 -1.57 -8.76
CA HIS A 325 -10.92 -0.11 -8.68
C HIS A 325 -10.90 0.51 -10.09
N LYS A 326 -11.75 1.54 -10.35
CA LYS A 326 -11.87 2.15 -11.67
C LYS A 326 -10.63 2.94 -12.09
N ASN A 327 -10.01 3.63 -11.13
CA ASN A 327 -8.80 4.42 -11.35
C ASN A 327 -7.58 3.49 -11.54
N SER A 328 -6.92 3.57 -12.70
CA SER A 328 -5.80 2.67 -13.06
C SER A 328 -4.57 2.90 -12.20
N GLU A 329 -4.32 4.14 -11.77
CA GLU A 329 -3.15 4.50 -10.97
C GLU A 329 -3.31 4.04 -9.52
N ILE A 330 -4.54 4.08 -8.98
CA ILE A 330 -4.84 3.47 -7.67
C ILE A 330 -4.66 1.94 -7.74
N ARG A 331 -5.12 1.29 -8.83
CA ARG A 331 -4.83 -0.13 -9.05
C ARG A 331 -3.33 -0.41 -9.10
N ALA A 332 -2.55 0.43 -9.77
CA ALA A 332 -1.10 0.28 -9.87
C ALA A 332 -0.40 0.35 -8.50
N ILE A 333 -0.97 1.10 -7.54
CA ILE A 333 -0.46 1.19 -6.17
C ILE A 333 -0.87 -0.04 -5.34
N PHE A 334 -2.15 -0.43 -5.37
CA PHE A 334 -2.68 -1.42 -4.42
C PHE A 334 -2.57 -2.87 -4.92
N SER A 335 -2.61 -3.12 -6.24
CA SER A 335 -2.51 -4.49 -6.75
C SER A 335 -1.19 -5.20 -6.42
N PRO A 336 -0.03 -4.55 -6.45
CA PRO A 336 1.24 -5.18 -6.03
C PRO A 336 1.26 -5.60 -4.56
N LEU A 337 0.46 -4.95 -3.70
CA LEU A 337 0.37 -5.30 -2.28
C LEU A 337 -0.16 -6.71 -2.05
N ILE A 338 -0.95 -7.27 -2.99
CA ILE A 338 -1.44 -8.65 -2.90
C ILE A 338 -0.29 -9.66 -2.85
N HIS A 339 0.79 -9.41 -3.58
CA HIS A 339 1.99 -10.24 -3.49
C HIS A 339 2.67 -10.11 -2.12
N ILE A 340 2.72 -8.90 -1.57
CA ILE A 340 3.26 -8.66 -0.23
C ILE A 340 2.39 -9.35 0.84
N MET A 341 1.07 -9.26 0.71
CA MET A 341 0.10 -9.90 1.63
C MET A 341 0.19 -11.42 1.62
N SER A 342 0.66 -12.04 0.53
CA SER A 342 0.84 -13.51 0.45
C SER A 342 1.79 -14.05 1.51
N TRP A 343 2.69 -13.24 2.07
CA TRP A 343 3.55 -13.61 3.20
C TRP A 343 2.80 -13.80 4.53
N GLY A 344 1.56 -13.32 4.62
CA GLY A 344 0.68 -13.64 5.75
C GLY A 344 0.22 -15.09 5.77
N ILE A 345 0.27 -15.81 4.64
CA ILE A 345 -0.15 -17.21 4.53
C ILE A 345 0.69 -18.13 5.43
N PRO A 346 2.03 -18.15 5.34
CA PRO A 346 2.86 -18.93 6.27
C PRO A 346 2.54 -18.63 7.73
N LEU A 347 2.38 -17.33 8.06
CA LEU A 347 2.06 -16.91 9.43
C LEU A 347 0.69 -17.35 9.91
N SER A 348 -0.25 -17.66 9.02
CA SER A 348 -1.57 -18.15 9.41
C SER A 348 -1.56 -19.62 9.79
N TYR A 349 -0.62 -20.41 9.24
CA TYR A 349 -0.43 -21.82 9.63
C TYR A 349 0.34 -22.00 10.95
N LEU A 350 1.01 -20.97 11.44
CA LEU A 350 1.83 -21.03 12.64
C LEU A 350 1.02 -20.98 13.96
N GLY A 351 -0.13 -21.64 14.02
CA GLY A 351 -0.94 -21.75 15.24
C GLY A 351 -1.78 -20.50 15.52
N ASP A 352 -2.81 -20.25 14.73
CA ASP A 352 -3.84 -19.29 15.09
C ASP A 352 -4.86 -19.97 16.02
N SER A 353 -4.77 -19.65 17.31
CA SER A 353 -5.73 -20.07 18.33
C SER A 353 -7.10 -19.37 18.18
N ASP A 354 -7.24 -18.47 17.21
CA ASP A 354 -8.36 -17.55 17.07
C ASP A 354 -9.14 -17.74 15.76
N MET A 355 -9.35 -19.00 15.38
CA MET A 355 -10.11 -19.31 14.14
C MET A 355 -11.58 -18.94 14.24
N ASP A 356 -12.17 -19.01 15.44
CA ASP A 356 -13.58 -18.66 15.65
C ASP A 356 -13.79 -17.15 15.49
N ALA A 357 -12.96 -16.31 16.07
CA ALA A 357 -13.03 -14.86 15.85
C ALA A 357 -12.80 -14.44 14.38
N LYS A 358 -11.92 -15.15 13.67
CA LYS A 358 -11.77 -14.93 12.20
C LYS A 358 -13.01 -15.33 11.43
N GLY A 359 -13.66 -16.44 11.84
CA GLY A 359 -14.92 -16.86 11.26
C GLY A 359 -15.98 -15.77 11.41
N GLU A 360 -16.20 -15.26 12.60
CA GLU A 360 -17.16 -14.18 12.91
C GLU A 360 -16.86 -12.89 12.12
N GLU A 361 -15.57 -12.47 12.04
CA GLU A 361 -15.14 -11.31 11.25
C GLU A 361 -15.47 -11.47 9.77
N LEU A 362 -15.32 -12.67 9.21
CA LEU A 362 -15.62 -12.97 7.82
C LEU A 362 -17.12 -13.16 7.59
N ASP A 363 -17.86 -13.77 8.51
CA ASP A 363 -19.31 -13.90 8.47
C ASP A 363 -19.97 -12.54 8.26
N LEU A 364 -19.60 -11.56 9.09
CA LEU A 364 -20.11 -10.21 8.97
C LEU A 364 -19.74 -9.58 7.63
N LEU A 365 -18.47 -9.69 7.23
CA LEU A 365 -17.97 -9.09 5.98
C LEU A 365 -18.69 -9.67 4.75
N ILE A 366 -18.92 -10.98 4.70
CA ILE A 366 -19.67 -11.67 3.64
C ILE A 366 -21.16 -11.29 3.65
N SER A 367 -21.76 -11.15 4.83
CA SER A 367 -23.15 -10.67 4.96
C SER A 367 -23.32 -9.27 4.37
N LEU A 368 -22.41 -8.34 4.69
CA LEU A 368 -22.40 -6.97 4.16
C LEU A 368 -22.17 -6.94 2.65
N LEU A 369 -21.28 -7.80 2.13
CA LEU A 369 -21.06 -7.96 0.69
C LEU A 369 -22.33 -8.46 -0.03
N LYS A 370 -23.03 -9.47 0.53
CA LYS A 370 -24.28 -10.03 -0.02
C LYS A 370 -25.43 -9.04 0.01
N SER A 371 -25.54 -8.23 1.07
CA SER A 371 -26.61 -7.23 1.20
C SER A 371 -26.41 -5.99 0.35
N GLY A 372 -25.22 -5.80 -0.24
CA GLY A 372 -24.87 -4.60 -0.98
C GLY A 372 -24.59 -3.37 -0.09
N ASP A 373 -24.38 -3.58 1.22
CA ASP A 373 -24.01 -2.50 2.15
C ASP A 373 -22.55 -2.08 1.95
N LYS A 374 -22.37 -1.16 1.02
CA LYS A 374 -21.07 -0.61 0.64
C LYS A 374 -20.30 -0.02 1.84
N GLU A 375 -20.99 0.78 2.66
CA GLU A 375 -20.34 1.47 3.79
C GLU A 375 -19.98 0.51 4.91
N GLY A 376 -20.90 -0.39 5.27
CA GLY A 376 -20.66 -1.44 6.23
C GLY A 376 -19.53 -2.36 5.79
N PHE A 377 -19.55 -2.80 4.52
CA PHE A 377 -18.48 -3.64 3.94
C PHE A 377 -17.10 -2.99 4.03
N ALA A 378 -16.98 -1.74 3.61
CA ALA A 378 -15.71 -1.04 3.60
C ALA A 378 -15.17 -0.82 5.02
N ARG A 379 -16.05 -0.46 5.98
CA ARG A 379 -15.71 -0.32 7.41
C ARG A 379 -15.27 -1.65 8.01
N GLN A 380 -16.01 -2.73 7.73
CA GLN A 380 -15.67 -4.05 8.25
C GLN A 380 -14.35 -4.57 7.67
N LEU A 381 -14.07 -4.30 6.39
CA LEU A 381 -12.80 -4.68 5.76
C LEU A 381 -11.60 -3.95 6.40
N GLU A 382 -11.78 -2.66 6.74
CA GLU A 382 -10.79 -1.88 7.50
C GLU A 382 -10.55 -2.49 8.89
N MET A 383 -11.61 -2.81 9.63
CA MET A 383 -11.52 -3.43 10.95
C MET A 383 -10.85 -4.81 10.91
N ASN A 384 -11.21 -5.65 9.94
CA ASN A 384 -10.55 -6.95 9.76
C ASN A 384 -9.06 -6.78 9.46
N SER A 385 -8.69 -5.82 8.60
CA SER A 385 -7.29 -5.52 8.27
C SER A 385 -6.52 -5.01 9.49
N TRP A 386 -7.13 -4.18 10.31
CA TRP A 386 -6.57 -3.66 11.57
C TRP A 386 -6.35 -4.79 12.59
N ASN A 387 -7.34 -5.65 12.80
CA ASN A 387 -7.24 -6.83 13.68
C ASN A 387 -6.11 -7.77 13.22
N ILE A 388 -6.01 -8.02 11.92
CA ILE A 388 -4.95 -8.84 11.34
C ILE A 388 -3.57 -8.21 11.61
N LEU A 389 -3.43 -6.90 11.42
CA LEU A 389 -2.16 -6.19 11.67
C LEU A 389 -1.72 -6.34 13.13
N ILE A 390 -2.62 -6.11 14.08
CA ILE A 390 -2.32 -6.27 15.52
C ILE A 390 -1.89 -7.69 15.83
N ARG A 391 -2.72 -8.68 15.48
CA ARG A 391 -2.44 -10.09 15.77
C ARG A 391 -1.12 -10.56 15.15
N LYS A 392 -0.86 -10.22 13.88
CA LYS A 392 0.36 -10.65 13.21
C LYS A 392 1.61 -9.95 13.73
N ARG A 393 1.52 -8.62 14.01
CA ARG A 393 2.62 -7.88 14.61
C ARG A 393 2.97 -8.45 15.98
N GLN A 394 1.99 -8.66 16.87
CA GLN A 394 2.22 -9.21 18.21
C GLN A 394 2.85 -10.61 18.12
N LYS A 395 2.29 -11.48 17.29
CA LYS A 395 2.80 -12.84 17.10
C LYS A 395 4.26 -12.87 16.63
N LEU A 396 4.65 -11.96 15.74
CA LEU A 396 6.04 -11.86 15.28
C LEU A 396 6.97 -11.31 16.37
N MET A 397 6.49 -10.37 17.18
CA MET A 397 7.25 -9.86 18.33
C MET A 397 7.45 -10.96 19.37
N ASP A 398 6.44 -11.74 19.70
CA ASP A 398 6.50 -12.88 20.63
C ASP A 398 7.47 -13.96 20.12
N ALA A 399 7.57 -14.11 18.80
CA ALA A 399 8.55 -15.00 18.17
C ALA A 399 9.98 -14.44 18.15
N GLY A 400 10.21 -13.20 18.62
CA GLY A 400 11.52 -12.57 18.70
C GLY A 400 11.87 -11.63 17.53
N LEU A 401 10.92 -11.29 16.66
CA LEU A 401 11.12 -10.28 15.62
C LEU A 401 10.89 -8.86 16.19
N THR A 402 11.84 -8.36 16.97
CA THR A 402 11.76 -7.06 17.66
C THR A 402 11.61 -5.89 16.70
N ASP A 403 12.17 -5.97 15.48
CA ASP A 403 12.03 -4.92 14.45
C ASP A 403 10.55 -4.64 14.10
N ALA A 404 9.63 -5.59 14.36
CA ALA A 404 8.19 -5.40 14.15
C ALA A 404 7.62 -4.28 15.04
N GLU A 405 8.27 -3.91 16.13
CA GLU A 405 7.87 -2.80 17.00
C GLU A 405 7.89 -1.46 16.28
N THR A 406 8.77 -1.29 15.29
CA THR A 406 8.87 -0.04 14.52
C THR A 406 7.61 0.25 13.69
N ILE A 407 6.86 -0.79 13.29
CA ILE A 407 5.61 -0.63 12.54
C ILE A 407 4.50 -0.17 13.50
N ARG A 408 4.04 1.05 13.34
CA ARG A 408 2.99 1.64 14.18
C ARG A 408 1.62 1.04 13.87
N ILE A 409 0.85 0.72 14.91
CA ILE A 409 -0.55 0.31 14.74
C ILE A 409 -1.39 1.58 14.57
N PRO A 410 -2.14 1.76 13.46
CA PRO A 410 -3.04 2.89 13.29
C PRO A 410 -4.03 2.99 14.46
N ALA A 411 -4.19 4.19 15.03
CA ALA A 411 -5.14 4.40 16.11
C ALA A 411 -6.57 4.37 15.55
N LEU A 412 -7.48 3.62 16.20
CA LEU A 412 -8.87 3.47 15.75
C LEU A 412 -9.62 4.81 15.67
N GLU A 413 -9.39 5.70 16.62
CA GLU A 413 -9.98 7.04 16.62
C GLU A 413 -9.58 7.82 15.35
N ILE A 414 -8.34 7.69 14.91
CA ILE A 414 -7.83 8.36 13.70
C ILE A 414 -8.35 7.70 12.43
N LEU A 415 -8.46 6.38 12.39
CA LEU A 415 -9.10 5.66 11.27
C LEU A 415 -10.55 6.12 11.07
N ASN A 416 -11.33 6.22 12.15
CA ASN A 416 -12.71 6.68 12.09
C ASN A 416 -12.82 8.14 11.64
N LEU A 417 -12.06 9.06 12.25
CA LEU A 417 -12.04 10.48 11.86
C LEU A 417 -11.70 10.68 10.38
N ALA A 418 -10.65 10.03 9.92
CA ALA A 418 -10.20 10.14 8.53
C ALA A 418 -11.25 9.67 7.53
N SER A 419 -12.02 8.65 7.90
CA SER A 419 -13.02 8.06 7.02
C SER A 419 -14.32 8.86 6.97
N ASP A 420 -14.76 9.40 8.11
CA ASP A 420 -16.02 10.15 8.18
C ASP A 420 -15.89 11.56 7.57
N SER A 421 -14.72 12.18 7.66
CA SER A 421 -14.47 13.52 7.12
C SER A 421 -14.33 13.59 5.60
N ILE A 422 -13.93 12.51 4.94
CA ILE A 422 -13.70 12.47 3.50
C ILE A 422 -15.02 12.33 2.72
N HIS A 423 -16.06 11.74 3.32
CA HIS A 423 -17.35 11.51 2.68
C HIS A 423 -18.29 12.73 2.59
N PHE A 424 -18.11 13.76 3.40
CA PHE A 424 -19.01 14.91 3.41
C PHE A 424 -18.98 15.78 2.14
N ASN A 425 -18.16 15.47 1.12
CA ASN A 425 -17.92 16.35 -0.02
C ASN A 425 -17.85 15.68 -1.40
N SER A 426 -18.47 14.54 -1.60
CA SER A 426 -18.61 13.90 -2.93
C SER A 426 -19.95 14.21 -3.61
N HIS A 427 -20.46 15.45 -3.44
CA HIS A 427 -21.62 15.99 -4.16
C HIS A 427 -21.21 17.15 -5.05
#